data_71b3237be742621c2786098988d5a3f9
#
_entry.id   71b3237be742621c2786098988d5a3f9
#
_cell.length_a   1.000
_cell.length_b   1.000
_cell.length_c   1.000
_cell.angle_alpha   90.00
_cell.angle_beta   90.00
_cell.angle_gamma   90.00
#
_symmetry.space_group_name_H-M   'P 1'
#
loop_
_entity.id
_entity.type
_entity.pdbx_description
1 polymer ?
#
loop_
_entity_poly.entity_id
_entity_poly.type
_entity_poly.pdbx_seq_one_letter_code
_entity_poly.pdbx_strand_id
1 'polypeptide(L)'
;DMPPPIWLGDDLKYSMPAFLFRATQYMRFSLNRQEKKMHESAVFFALTNTENGRIVSWYSKKRLAAGKVRVIHSYPISGGYCRTYQAYIKVNGKERHMTNNACKYIGSPSWSFYK
;
A
#
# COMPACT_ATOMS: atom_id res chain seq x y z
N ASP A 1 -2.63 13.50 -12.04
CA ASP A 1 -3.61 13.80 -11.02
C ASP A 1 -4.28 12.58 -10.50
N MET A 2 -4.40 12.53 -9.20
CA MET A 2 -5.03 11.40 -8.55
C MET A 2 -6.34 11.83 -7.92
N PRO A 3 -7.41 11.11 -8.19
CA PRO A 3 -8.66 11.42 -7.50
C PRO A 3 -8.55 11.06 -6.03
N PRO A 4 -9.33 11.71 -5.17
CA PRO A 4 -9.38 11.33 -3.77
C PRO A 4 -9.80 9.87 -3.64
N PRO A 5 -9.20 9.12 -2.75
CA PRO A 5 -9.56 7.72 -2.57
C PRO A 5 -10.83 7.61 -1.73
N ILE A 6 -11.96 7.52 -2.39
CA ILE A 6 -13.26 7.48 -1.74
C ILE A 6 -13.34 6.32 -0.75
N TRP A 7 -12.77 5.21 -1.12
CA TRP A 7 -12.82 3.99 -0.31
C TRP A 7 -12.07 4.10 1.01
N LEU A 8 -11.18 5.08 1.14
CA LEU A 8 -10.43 5.24 2.38
C LEU A 8 -11.27 5.80 3.53
N GLY A 9 -12.36 6.48 3.22
CA GLY A 9 -13.16 7.12 4.25
C GLY A 9 -13.58 6.16 5.35
N ASP A 10 -14.17 5.04 4.97
CA ASP A 10 -14.63 4.05 5.93
C ASP A 10 -13.61 2.98 6.21
N ASP A 11 -12.79 2.66 5.23
CA ASP A 11 -11.83 1.57 5.37
C ASP A 11 -10.72 1.89 6.36
N LEU A 12 -10.47 3.16 6.62
CA LEU A 12 -9.50 3.56 7.62
C LEU A 12 -9.84 3.11 9.03
N LYS A 13 -11.03 2.60 9.24
CA LYS A 13 -11.42 2.04 10.53
C LYS A 13 -10.72 0.73 10.82
N TYR A 14 -10.24 0.06 9.80
CA TYR A 14 -9.58 -1.21 10.00
C TYR A 14 -8.28 -1.03 10.74
N SER A 15 -8.06 -1.92 11.70
CA SER A 15 -6.78 -1.97 12.37
C SER A 15 -5.71 -2.36 11.37
N MET A 16 -4.70 -1.52 11.26
CA MET A 16 -3.58 -1.81 10.39
C MET A 16 -2.59 -2.70 11.13
N PRO A 17 -2.22 -3.83 10.57
CA PRO A 17 -1.16 -4.64 11.18
C PRO A 17 0.14 -3.84 11.26
N ALA A 18 0.81 -3.93 12.40
CA ALA A 18 2.02 -3.14 12.63
C ALA A 18 3.10 -3.39 11.60
N PHE A 19 3.14 -4.59 11.04
CA PHE A 19 4.18 -4.94 10.07
C PHE A 19 4.09 -4.13 8.76
N LEU A 20 2.94 -3.53 8.48
CA LEU A 20 2.81 -2.69 7.28
C LEU A 20 3.70 -1.46 7.34
N PHE A 21 4.10 -1.04 8.52
CA PHE A 21 5.01 0.11 8.64
C PHE A 21 6.32 -0.13 7.92
N ARG A 22 6.72 -1.37 7.77
CA ARG A 22 7.97 -1.69 7.07
C ARG A 22 7.90 -1.39 5.59
N ALA A 23 6.72 -1.50 4.99
CA ALA A 23 6.57 -1.21 3.57
C ALA A 23 6.91 0.24 3.26
N THR A 24 6.49 1.16 4.12
CA THR A 24 6.74 2.58 3.90
C THR A 24 8.18 2.96 4.22
N GLN A 25 8.85 2.21 5.07
CA GLN A 25 10.25 2.50 5.41
C GLN A 25 11.17 2.41 4.20
N TYR A 26 10.88 1.50 3.28
CA TYR A 26 11.70 1.36 2.08
C TYR A 26 11.54 2.54 1.13
N MET A 27 10.48 3.29 1.27
CA MET A 27 10.25 4.44 0.42
C MET A 27 11.08 5.64 0.83
N ARG A 28 11.47 5.72 2.08
CA ARG A 28 12.28 6.79 2.63
C ARG A 28 11.78 8.17 2.26
N PHE A 29 10.50 8.33 2.29
CA PHE A 29 9.88 9.56 1.89
C PHE A 29 9.37 10.31 3.11
N SER A 30 9.32 11.63 3.00
CA SER A 30 8.90 12.49 4.08
C SER A 30 7.39 12.50 4.22
N LEU A 31 6.83 11.36 4.59
CA LEU A 31 5.41 11.27 4.90
C LEU A 31 5.22 11.52 6.38
N ASN A 32 4.20 12.31 6.72
CA ASN A 32 3.83 12.44 8.12
C ASN A 32 3.05 11.19 8.56
N ARG A 33 2.71 11.13 9.84
CA ARG A 33 2.06 9.94 10.41
C ARG A 33 0.75 9.61 9.70
N GLN A 34 -0.06 10.60 9.43
CA GLN A 34 -1.35 10.39 8.78
C GLN A 34 -1.17 9.90 7.36
N GLU A 35 -0.24 10.49 6.63
CA GLU A 35 0.05 10.08 5.26
C GLU A 35 0.58 8.66 5.20
N LYS A 36 1.44 8.29 6.17
CA LYS A 36 1.90 6.90 6.27
C LYS A 36 0.74 5.95 6.45
N LYS A 37 -0.20 6.28 7.32
CA LYS A 37 -1.36 5.43 7.55
C LYS A 37 -2.20 5.31 6.28
N MET A 38 -2.39 6.39 5.56
CA MET A 38 -3.15 6.36 4.32
C MET A 38 -2.47 5.45 3.29
N HIS A 39 -1.16 5.59 3.18
CA HIS A 39 -0.41 4.76 2.24
C HIS A 39 -0.46 3.29 2.63
N GLU A 40 -0.25 3.00 3.90
CA GLU A 40 -0.31 1.62 4.40
C GLU A 40 -1.69 1.01 4.21
N SER A 41 -2.73 1.80 4.42
CA SER A 41 -4.09 1.34 4.17
C SER A 41 -4.30 1.00 2.70
N ALA A 42 -3.75 1.83 1.81
CA ALA A 42 -3.85 1.58 0.39
C ALA A 42 -3.11 0.30 0.00
N VAL A 43 -1.92 0.09 0.54
CA VAL A 43 -1.17 -1.13 0.28
C VAL A 43 -1.92 -2.36 0.79
N PHE A 44 -2.40 -2.29 2.02
CA PHE A 44 -3.14 -3.41 2.61
C PHE A 44 -4.40 -3.71 1.81
N PHE A 45 -5.14 -2.68 1.45
CA PHE A 45 -6.37 -2.87 0.68
C PHE A 45 -6.09 -3.47 -0.69
N ALA A 46 -5.05 -2.96 -1.37
CA ALA A 46 -4.69 -3.49 -2.68
C ALA A 46 -4.31 -4.96 -2.60
N LEU A 47 -3.49 -5.31 -1.61
CA LEU A 47 -3.04 -6.70 -1.46
C LEU A 47 -4.19 -7.64 -1.09
N THR A 48 -5.12 -7.17 -0.29
CA THR A 48 -6.16 -8.03 0.30
C THR A 48 -7.42 -8.10 -0.55
N ASN A 49 -7.81 -7.00 -1.18
CA ASN A 49 -9.14 -6.88 -1.76
C ASN A 49 -9.21 -6.54 -3.23
N THR A 50 -8.08 -6.42 -3.93
CA THR A 50 -8.13 -6.07 -5.34
C THR A 50 -7.51 -7.14 -6.21
N GLU A 51 -8.01 -7.22 -7.43
CA GLU A 51 -7.41 -8.05 -8.46
C GLU A 51 -6.22 -7.34 -9.09
N ASN A 52 -5.39 -8.09 -9.78
CA ASN A 52 -4.22 -7.54 -10.45
C ASN A 52 -4.61 -6.43 -11.40
N GLY A 53 -3.83 -5.36 -11.40
CA GLY A 53 -4.03 -4.24 -12.30
C GLY A 53 -4.91 -3.13 -11.73
N ARG A 54 -5.62 -3.37 -10.64
CA ARG A 54 -6.50 -2.38 -10.05
C ARG A 54 -5.69 -1.35 -9.28
N ILE A 55 -5.94 -0.08 -9.55
CA ILE A 55 -5.22 1.00 -8.88
C ILE A 55 -6.00 1.44 -7.65
N VAL A 56 -5.28 1.51 -6.53
CA VAL A 56 -5.81 2.01 -5.27
C VAL A 56 -5.07 3.31 -4.98
N SER A 57 -5.80 4.40 -4.80
CA SER A 57 -5.23 5.73 -4.63
C SER A 57 -5.56 6.33 -3.28
N TRP A 58 -4.68 7.18 -2.79
CA TRP A 58 -4.97 7.99 -1.63
C TRP A 58 -4.48 9.42 -1.86
N TYR A 59 -5.03 10.35 -1.11
CA TYR A 59 -4.72 11.75 -1.30
C TYR A 59 -4.88 12.52 0.01
N SER A 60 -3.91 13.35 0.34
CA SER A 60 -3.96 14.22 1.50
C SER A 60 -3.97 15.67 1.03
N LYS A 61 -5.09 16.36 1.26
CA LYS A 61 -5.24 17.74 0.82
C LYS A 61 -4.34 18.70 1.58
N LYS A 62 -4.12 18.43 2.87
CA LYS A 62 -3.38 19.35 3.72
C LYS A 62 -1.94 19.54 3.29
N ARG A 63 -1.32 18.49 2.74
CA ARG A 63 0.08 18.55 2.36
C ARG A 63 0.30 18.28 0.88
N LEU A 64 -0.76 18.20 0.10
CA LEU A 64 -0.65 17.87 -1.32
C LEU A 64 0.18 16.60 -1.53
N ALA A 65 -0.07 15.62 -0.69
CA ALA A 65 0.56 14.31 -0.79
C ALA A 65 -0.43 13.33 -1.39
N ALA A 66 0.08 12.42 -2.18
CA ALA A 66 -0.77 11.43 -2.84
C ALA A 66 0.01 10.16 -3.11
N GLY A 67 -0.70 9.06 -3.27
CA GLY A 67 -0.08 7.79 -3.61
C GLY A 67 -1.00 6.89 -4.38
N LYS A 68 -0.40 5.92 -5.05
CA LYS A 68 -1.10 4.88 -5.80
C LYS A 68 -0.43 3.55 -5.53
N VAL A 69 -1.24 2.51 -5.46
CA VAL A 69 -0.74 1.14 -5.31
C VAL A 69 -1.47 0.26 -6.30
N ARG A 70 -0.74 -0.62 -6.95
CA ARG A 70 -1.31 -1.55 -7.91
C ARG A 70 -0.60 -2.89 -7.78
N VAL A 71 -1.36 -3.97 -7.60
CA VAL A 71 -0.80 -5.31 -7.65
C VAL A 71 -0.69 -5.70 -9.12
N ILE A 72 0.47 -6.16 -9.54
CA ILE A 72 0.70 -6.50 -10.94
C ILE A 72 0.79 -7.99 -11.20
N HIS A 73 1.03 -8.78 -10.14
CA HIS A 73 1.22 -10.21 -10.32
C HIS A 73 0.90 -10.92 -9.02
N SER A 74 0.32 -12.10 -9.12
CA SER A 74 0.04 -12.95 -7.95
C SER A 74 0.46 -14.37 -8.29
N TYR A 75 1.04 -15.06 -7.31
CA TYR A 75 1.50 -16.41 -7.54
C TYR A 75 1.48 -17.22 -6.24
N PRO A 76 1.22 -18.53 -6.34
CA PRO A 76 1.20 -19.37 -5.16
C PRO A 76 2.62 -19.73 -4.71
N ILE A 77 2.75 -19.98 -3.42
CA ILE A 77 3.97 -20.53 -2.84
C ILE A 77 3.56 -21.62 -1.84
N SER A 78 4.54 -22.36 -1.38
CA SER A 78 4.28 -23.35 -0.35
C SER A 78 3.78 -22.65 0.91
N GLY A 79 2.58 -23.02 1.36
CA GLY A 79 2.00 -22.47 2.58
C GLY A 79 1.31 -21.13 2.44
N GLY A 80 1.15 -20.62 1.21
CA GLY A 80 0.48 -19.34 1.04
C GLY A 80 0.53 -18.83 -0.38
N TYR A 81 0.54 -17.52 -0.53
CA TYR A 81 0.65 -16.90 -1.84
C TYR A 81 1.31 -15.54 -1.71
N CYS A 82 1.88 -15.08 -2.82
CA CYS A 82 2.57 -13.81 -2.88
C CYS A 82 1.96 -12.93 -3.94
N ARG A 83 2.12 -11.63 -3.76
CA ARG A 83 1.69 -10.65 -4.74
C ARG A 83 2.80 -9.62 -4.92
N THR A 84 3.08 -9.29 -6.17
CA THR A 84 4.03 -8.23 -6.51
C THR A 84 3.23 -6.97 -6.74
N TYR A 85 3.64 -5.88 -6.10
CA TYR A 85 2.92 -4.62 -6.25
C TYR A 85 3.87 -3.48 -6.54
N GLN A 86 3.33 -2.48 -7.21
CA GLN A 86 4.00 -1.22 -7.46
C GLN A 86 3.35 -0.16 -6.59
N ALA A 87 4.17 0.71 -6.03
CA ALA A 87 3.69 1.82 -5.23
C ALA A 87 4.33 3.10 -5.75
N TYR A 88 3.54 4.16 -5.69
CA TYR A 88 3.94 5.49 -6.13
C TYR A 88 3.52 6.48 -5.08
N ILE A 89 4.42 7.38 -4.71
CA ILE A 89 4.14 8.45 -3.76
C ILE A 89 4.64 9.75 -4.34
N LYS A 90 3.82 10.78 -4.18
CA LYS A 90 4.19 12.14 -4.57
C LYS A 90 3.91 13.07 -3.40
N VAL A 91 4.93 13.81 -2.97
CA VAL A 91 4.83 14.77 -1.87
C VAL A 91 5.61 16.02 -2.25
N ASN A 92 4.94 17.18 -2.24
CA ASN A 92 5.58 18.46 -2.52
C ASN A 92 6.36 18.45 -3.84
N GLY A 93 5.79 17.82 -4.87
CA GLY A 93 6.44 17.76 -6.17
C GLY A 93 7.51 16.70 -6.33
N LYS A 94 7.87 16.02 -5.25
CA LYS A 94 8.84 14.93 -5.30
C LYS A 94 8.11 13.61 -5.46
N GLU A 95 8.69 12.70 -6.23
CA GLU A 95 8.07 11.42 -6.55
C GLU A 95 8.96 10.25 -6.20
N ARG A 96 8.35 9.16 -5.80
CA ARG A 96 9.02 7.90 -5.54
C ARG A 96 8.21 6.75 -6.10
N HIS A 97 8.92 5.81 -6.69
CA HIS A 97 8.32 4.58 -7.19
C HIS A 97 9.05 3.41 -6.55
N MET A 98 8.30 2.36 -6.26
CA MET A 98 8.93 1.11 -5.84
C MET A 98 8.11 -0.07 -6.30
N THR A 99 8.78 -1.20 -6.46
CA THR A 99 8.16 -2.49 -6.71
C THR A 99 8.59 -3.41 -5.61
N ASN A 100 7.65 -4.10 -5.02
CA ASN A 100 7.94 -4.97 -3.89
C ASN A 100 7.07 -6.21 -3.93
N ASN A 101 7.46 -7.20 -3.16
CA ASN A 101 6.71 -8.44 -3.03
C ASN A 101 6.16 -8.54 -1.62
N ALA A 102 4.93 -9.04 -1.52
CA ALA A 102 4.33 -9.33 -0.23
C ALA A 102 3.73 -10.72 -0.29
N CYS A 103 3.88 -11.46 0.79
CA CYS A 103 3.38 -12.83 0.87
C CYS A 103 2.51 -13.00 2.10
N LYS A 104 1.45 -13.78 1.93
CA LYS A 104 0.53 -14.09 3.01
C LYS A 104 0.50 -15.60 3.18
N TYR A 105 0.73 -16.04 4.42
CA TYR A 105 0.80 -17.45 4.73
C TYR A 105 -0.50 -17.92 5.39
N ILE A 106 -0.84 -19.18 5.16
CA ILE A 106 -2.04 -19.78 5.72
C ILE A 106 -1.99 -19.67 7.24
N GLY A 107 -3.09 -19.19 7.81
CA GLY A 107 -3.18 -19.01 9.26
C GLY A 107 -2.63 -17.71 9.78
N SER A 108 -1.99 -16.91 8.93
CA SER A 108 -1.49 -15.61 9.33
C SER A 108 -2.40 -14.49 8.80
N PRO A 109 -2.80 -13.54 9.64
CA PRO A 109 -3.60 -12.41 9.18
C PRO A 109 -2.75 -11.33 8.51
N SER A 110 -1.45 -11.49 8.52
CA SER A 110 -0.51 -10.44 8.14
C SER A 110 0.20 -10.74 6.84
N TRP A 111 0.56 -9.68 6.13
CA TRP A 111 1.43 -9.75 4.97
C TRP A 111 2.88 -9.58 5.39
N SER A 112 3.76 -10.36 4.82
CA SER A 112 5.21 -10.20 4.98
C SER A 112 5.76 -9.57 3.72
N PHE A 113 6.63 -8.58 3.88
CA PHE A 113 7.13 -7.79 2.75
C PHE A 113 8.56 -8.14 2.42
N TYR A 114 8.83 -8.30 1.14
CA TYR A 114 10.16 -8.64 0.62
C TYR A 114 10.49 -7.71 -0.52
N LYS A 115 11.74 -7.36 -0.60
CA LYS A 115 12.21 -6.55 -1.72
C LYS A 115 12.27 -7.34 -3.01
#